data_d6487e656af4b3a9876a60ea27104fe9
#
_entry.id   d6487e656af4b3a9876a60ea27104fe9
#
_cell.length_a   1.000
_cell.length_b   1.000
_cell.length_c   1.000
_cell.angle_alpha   90.00
_cell.angle_beta   90.00
_cell.angle_gamma   90.00
#
_symmetry.space_group_name_H-M   'P 1'
#
loop_
_entity.id
_entity.type
_entity.pdbx_description
1 polymer ?
#
loop_
_entity_poly.entity_id
_entity_poly.type
_entity_poly.pdbx_seq_one_letter_code
_entity_poly.pdbx_strand_id
1 'polypeptide(L)'
;MVSPIYFFTRSGCNWCKKMQPSIEQINDTLSNEQKIQIHNIDEEKSKSVYHSIITRYKLKRLVPMLYNSNIGTYLLGYQDKANIKQFLKANPLREQKPLLPIPKFDIHHSDKKDFDNWKKSVILWYEENKNDLPTNVIPKERMIDMVYQQFMSYRTKPKTIEDRLSALEEKVDKLLKK
;
A
#
# COMPACT_ATOMS: atom_id res chain seq x y z
N MET A 1 4.26 -8.37 -11.15
CA MET A 1 5.04 -7.18 -11.59
C MET A 1 6.10 -6.92 -10.55
N VAL A 2 7.37 -6.85 -10.96
CA VAL A 2 8.49 -6.50 -10.08
C VAL A 2 8.39 -5.01 -9.77
N SER A 3 8.38 -4.64 -8.49
CA SER A 3 8.36 -3.22 -8.10
C SER A 3 9.73 -2.61 -8.34
N PRO A 4 9.81 -1.46 -9.04
CA PRO A 4 11.08 -0.90 -9.45
C PRO A 4 11.92 -0.36 -8.29
N ILE A 5 13.23 -0.38 -8.47
CA ILE A 5 14.15 0.43 -7.68
C ILE A 5 14.38 1.74 -8.43
N TYR A 6 14.20 2.85 -7.72
CA TYR A 6 14.39 4.19 -8.26
C TYR A 6 15.73 4.77 -7.82
N PHE A 7 16.46 5.35 -8.76
CA PHE A 7 17.60 6.22 -8.51
C PHE A 7 17.22 7.65 -8.82
N PHE A 8 16.96 8.44 -7.78
CA PHE A 8 16.61 9.86 -7.93
C PHE A 8 17.87 10.71 -8.04
N THR A 9 17.93 11.50 -9.09
CA THR A 9 19.01 12.40 -9.44
C THR A 9 18.47 13.80 -9.74
N ARG A 10 19.35 14.79 -9.90
CA ARG A 10 19.01 16.16 -10.29
C ARG A 10 20.09 16.73 -11.20
N SER A 11 19.69 17.61 -12.13
CA SER A 11 20.60 18.37 -12.96
C SER A 11 21.59 19.18 -12.10
N GLY A 12 22.87 19.19 -12.49
CA GLY A 12 23.92 19.89 -11.71
C GLY A 12 24.39 19.19 -10.42
N CYS A 13 23.83 18.05 -10.04
CA CYS A 13 24.25 17.30 -8.86
C CYS A 13 25.55 16.53 -9.12
N ASN A 14 26.67 17.00 -8.55
CA ASN A 14 27.98 16.36 -8.71
C ASN A 14 28.05 14.95 -8.15
N TRP A 15 27.40 14.69 -7.01
CA TRP A 15 27.34 13.36 -6.39
C TRP A 15 26.50 12.37 -7.21
N CYS A 16 25.43 12.86 -7.84
CA CYS A 16 24.61 12.05 -8.74
C CYS A 16 25.46 11.62 -9.97
N LYS A 17 26.22 12.56 -10.57
CA LYS A 17 27.12 12.26 -11.70
C LYS A 17 28.19 11.23 -11.33
N LYS A 18 28.73 11.29 -10.11
CA LYS A 18 29.71 10.31 -9.63
C LYS A 18 29.12 8.94 -9.36
N MET A 19 27.86 8.88 -8.95
CA MET A 19 27.18 7.61 -8.61
C MET A 19 26.60 6.93 -9.86
N GLN A 20 26.16 7.67 -10.85
CA GLN A 20 25.48 7.17 -12.04
C GLN A 20 26.24 6.06 -12.78
N PRO A 21 27.56 6.15 -13.05
CA PRO A 21 28.29 5.07 -13.71
C PRO A 21 28.25 3.74 -12.95
N SER A 22 28.20 3.80 -11.61
CA SER A 22 28.06 2.58 -10.80
C SER A 22 26.66 1.96 -10.94
N ILE A 23 25.63 2.79 -11.06
CA ILE A 23 24.24 2.35 -11.32
C ILE A 23 24.16 1.68 -12.70
N GLU A 24 24.72 2.31 -13.74
CA GLU A 24 24.74 1.80 -15.10
C GLU A 24 25.44 0.44 -15.18
N GLN A 25 26.66 0.32 -14.61
CA GLN A 25 27.39 -0.94 -14.54
C GLN A 25 26.64 -2.04 -13.77
N ILE A 26 25.84 -1.69 -12.77
CA ILE A 26 25.02 -2.65 -12.05
C ILE A 26 23.85 -3.06 -12.94
N ASN A 27 23.20 -2.12 -13.62
CA ASN A 27 22.11 -2.38 -14.54
C ASN A 27 22.49 -3.32 -15.69
N ASP A 28 23.75 -3.29 -16.15
CA ASP A 28 24.27 -4.21 -17.17
C ASP A 28 24.29 -5.67 -16.70
N THR A 29 24.30 -5.89 -15.38
CA THR A 29 24.28 -7.23 -14.77
C THR A 29 22.88 -7.72 -14.34
N LEU A 30 21.88 -6.86 -14.46
CA LEU A 30 20.50 -7.14 -14.07
C LEU A 30 19.61 -7.43 -15.27
N SER A 31 18.59 -8.27 -15.08
CA SER A 31 17.54 -8.45 -16.08
C SER A 31 16.77 -7.14 -16.30
N ASN A 32 16.12 -6.97 -17.44
CA ASN A 32 15.39 -5.74 -17.77
C ASN A 32 14.33 -5.36 -16.72
N GLU A 33 13.73 -6.35 -16.08
CA GLU A 33 12.71 -6.16 -15.05
C GLU A 33 13.29 -5.72 -13.70
N GLN A 34 14.57 -5.96 -13.48
CA GLN A 34 15.28 -5.67 -12.22
C GLN A 34 16.12 -4.41 -12.29
N LYS A 35 16.19 -3.75 -13.45
CA LYS A 35 17.02 -2.55 -13.63
C LYS A 35 16.56 -1.42 -12.71
N ILE A 36 17.56 -0.74 -12.14
CA ILE A 36 17.36 0.50 -11.39
C ILE A 36 16.92 1.58 -12.36
N GLN A 37 15.74 2.16 -12.15
CA GLN A 37 15.20 3.23 -12.97
C GLN A 37 15.76 4.58 -12.55
N ILE A 38 16.33 5.33 -13.50
CA ILE A 38 16.90 6.65 -13.23
C ILE A 38 15.81 7.70 -13.40
N HIS A 39 15.58 8.49 -12.36
CA HIS A 39 14.57 9.54 -12.29
C HIS A 39 15.19 10.89 -12.00
N ASN A 40 15.11 11.82 -12.95
CA ASN A 40 15.52 13.20 -12.73
C ASN A 40 14.37 13.97 -12.05
N ILE A 41 14.60 14.44 -10.81
CA ILE A 41 13.59 15.18 -10.03
C ILE A 41 13.30 16.60 -10.56
N ASP A 42 14.03 17.07 -11.57
CA ASP A 42 13.70 18.31 -12.27
C ASP A 42 12.51 18.11 -13.23
N GLU A 43 12.19 16.85 -13.59
CA GLU A 43 11.01 16.48 -14.35
C GLU A 43 9.80 16.33 -13.43
N GLU A 44 8.65 16.92 -13.79
CA GLU A 44 7.47 17.01 -12.92
C GLU A 44 6.96 15.64 -12.45
N LYS A 45 6.95 14.63 -13.34
CA LYS A 45 6.54 13.26 -13.00
C LYS A 45 7.45 12.62 -11.96
N SER A 46 8.76 12.71 -12.17
CA SER A 46 9.78 12.17 -11.24
C SER A 46 9.78 12.91 -9.92
N LYS A 47 9.59 14.24 -9.96
CA LYS A 47 9.49 15.11 -8.79
C LYS A 47 8.28 14.76 -7.92
N SER A 48 7.12 14.50 -8.51
CA SER A 48 5.91 14.09 -7.79
C SER A 48 6.13 12.78 -7.02
N VAL A 49 6.71 11.76 -7.67
CA VAL A 49 7.04 10.48 -7.03
C VAL A 49 8.05 10.69 -5.90
N TYR A 50 9.14 11.44 -6.15
CA TYR A 50 10.14 11.75 -5.14
C TYR A 50 9.53 12.46 -3.92
N HIS A 51 8.69 13.48 -4.14
CA HIS A 51 8.03 14.23 -3.06
C HIS A 51 7.11 13.34 -2.23
N SER A 52 6.38 12.43 -2.85
CA SER A 52 5.51 11.49 -2.12
C SER A 52 6.32 10.61 -1.17
N ILE A 53 7.50 10.13 -1.61
CA ILE A 53 8.39 9.30 -0.82
C ILE A 53 8.98 10.10 0.36
N ILE A 54 9.59 11.26 0.12
CA ILE A 54 10.23 12.05 1.19
C ILE A 54 9.22 12.52 2.23
N THR A 55 7.98 12.86 1.82
CA THR A 55 6.91 13.23 2.73
C THR A 55 6.47 12.03 3.57
N ARG A 56 6.26 10.87 2.94
CA ARG A 56 5.84 9.65 3.61
C ARG A 56 6.81 9.20 4.71
N TYR A 57 8.12 9.24 4.40
CA TYR A 57 9.16 8.80 5.32
C TYR A 57 9.79 9.94 6.14
N LYS A 58 9.27 11.16 6.03
CA LYS A 58 9.78 12.36 6.71
C LYS A 58 11.27 12.60 6.46
N LEU A 59 11.72 12.38 5.22
CA LEU A 59 13.12 12.47 4.84
C LEU A 59 13.55 13.90 4.51
N LYS A 60 14.85 14.17 4.64
CA LYS A 60 15.44 15.40 4.09
C LYS A 60 15.45 15.31 2.55
N ARG A 61 15.24 16.46 1.89
CA ARG A 61 15.34 16.58 0.42
C ARG A 61 16.78 16.45 -0.04
N LEU A 62 17.26 15.23 -0.23
CA LEU A 62 18.63 14.91 -0.64
C LEU A 62 18.63 14.04 -1.89
N VAL A 63 19.51 14.37 -2.83
CA VAL A 63 19.89 13.53 -3.95
C VAL A 63 21.42 13.40 -3.98
N PRO A 64 21.95 12.27 -4.43
CA PRO A 64 21.27 11.10 -4.96
C PRO A 64 20.51 10.32 -3.89
N MET A 65 19.42 9.65 -4.28
CA MET A 65 18.67 8.74 -3.43
C MET A 65 18.34 7.46 -4.20
N LEU A 66 18.65 6.32 -3.61
CA LEU A 66 18.12 5.02 -4.04
C LEU A 66 16.90 4.67 -3.21
N TYR A 67 15.83 4.22 -3.83
CA TYR A 67 14.61 3.80 -3.16
C TYR A 67 14.10 2.48 -3.75
N ASN A 68 13.96 1.46 -2.91
CA ASN A 68 13.32 0.21 -3.28
C ASN A 68 11.82 0.30 -2.96
N SER A 69 11.00 0.42 -4.00
CA SER A 69 9.55 0.60 -3.85
C SER A 69 8.84 -0.66 -3.35
N ASN A 70 9.47 -1.83 -3.47
CA ASN A 70 8.90 -3.10 -3.04
C ASN A 70 8.81 -3.21 -1.50
N ILE A 71 9.87 -2.78 -0.82
CA ILE A 71 9.99 -2.93 0.64
C ILE A 71 10.07 -1.60 1.38
N GLY A 72 10.03 -0.47 0.66
CA GLY A 72 10.05 0.86 1.25
C GLY A 72 11.37 1.28 1.87
N THR A 73 12.50 0.65 1.50
CA THR A 73 13.82 0.99 2.00
C THR A 73 14.54 1.97 1.09
N TYR A 74 15.49 2.71 1.63
CA TYR A 74 16.20 3.75 0.88
C TYR A 74 17.65 3.92 1.35
N LEU A 75 18.48 4.46 0.45
CA LEU A 75 19.80 5.00 0.75
C LEU A 75 19.85 6.47 0.32
N LEU A 76 20.34 7.33 1.20
CA LEU A 76 20.48 8.77 0.96
C LEU A 76 21.94 9.14 0.73
N GLY A 77 22.15 10.08 -0.18
CA GLY A 77 23.48 10.60 -0.51
C GLY A 77 24.29 9.65 -1.41
N TYR A 78 25.54 10.03 -1.64
CA TYR A 78 26.47 9.24 -2.45
C TYR A 78 26.75 7.88 -1.82
N GLN A 79 26.68 6.85 -2.65
CA GLN A 79 27.03 5.47 -2.29
C GLN A 79 28.02 4.93 -3.33
N ASP A 80 29.01 4.20 -2.88
CA ASP A 80 29.89 3.46 -3.76
C ASP A 80 29.19 2.20 -4.33
N LYS A 81 29.83 1.59 -5.33
CA LYS A 81 29.29 0.40 -6.01
C LYS A 81 29.08 -0.79 -5.05
N ALA A 82 29.95 -0.93 -4.03
CA ALA A 82 29.87 -2.02 -3.05
C ALA A 82 28.63 -1.86 -2.16
N ASN A 83 28.39 -0.66 -1.64
CA ASN A 83 27.23 -0.32 -0.83
C ASN A 83 25.93 -0.48 -1.61
N ILE A 84 25.90 -0.07 -2.90
CA ILE A 84 24.73 -0.28 -3.77
C ILE A 84 24.44 -1.78 -3.94
N LYS A 85 25.47 -2.58 -4.25
CA LYS A 85 25.32 -4.04 -4.37
C LYS A 85 24.87 -4.68 -3.07
N GLN A 86 25.38 -4.23 -1.93
CA GLN A 86 24.95 -4.72 -0.61
C GLN A 86 23.48 -4.37 -0.35
N PHE A 87 23.05 -3.15 -0.66
CA PHE A 87 21.66 -2.73 -0.58
C PHE A 87 20.74 -3.61 -1.44
N LEU A 88 21.12 -3.90 -2.67
CA LEU A 88 20.36 -4.76 -3.56
C LEU A 88 20.28 -6.21 -3.05
N LYS A 89 21.36 -6.74 -2.46
CA LYS A 89 21.40 -8.08 -1.87
C LYS A 89 20.56 -8.16 -0.60
N ALA A 90 20.64 -7.15 0.27
CA ALA A 90 19.87 -7.09 1.50
C ALA A 90 18.37 -6.88 1.23
N ASN A 91 18.05 -6.32 0.06
CA ASN A 91 16.72 -5.96 -0.37
C ASN A 91 16.41 -6.60 -1.74
N PRO A 92 16.42 -7.93 -1.86
CA PRO A 92 16.18 -8.57 -3.15
C PRO A 92 14.82 -8.13 -3.71
N LEU A 93 14.81 -7.84 -5.01
CA LEU A 93 13.55 -7.66 -5.73
C LEU A 93 12.77 -8.96 -5.63
N ARG A 94 11.74 -8.98 -4.80
CA ARG A 94 10.80 -10.10 -4.78
C ARG A 94 9.90 -9.95 -6.01
N GLU A 95 9.78 -11.02 -6.77
CA GLU A 95 8.65 -11.15 -7.69
C GLU A 95 7.38 -11.02 -6.84
N GLN A 96 6.68 -9.91 -7.01
CA GLN A 96 5.35 -9.80 -6.41
C GLN A 96 4.46 -10.79 -7.16
N LYS A 97 4.18 -11.92 -6.52
CA LYS A 97 3.03 -12.72 -6.93
C LYS A 97 1.83 -11.76 -6.97
N PRO A 98 1.06 -11.76 -8.07
CA PRO A 98 -0.15 -10.97 -8.10
C PRO A 98 -0.98 -11.36 -6.86
N LEU A 99 -1.21 -10.38 -5.97
CA LEU A 99 -2.03 -10.62 -4.79
C LEU A 99 -3.39 -11.12 -5.28
N LEU A 100 -3.81 -12.25 -4.77
CA LEU A 100 -5.19 -12.70 -4.99
C LEU A 100 -6.14 -11.59 -4.54
N PRO A 101 -7.23 -11.36 -5.28
CA PRO A 101 -8.18 -10.33 -4.87
C PRO A 101 -8.71 -10.63 -3.46
N ILE A 102 -8.82 -9.58 -2.64
CA ILE A 102 -9.40 -9.69 -1.30
C ILE A 102 -10.79 -10.30 -1.42
N PRO A 103 -11.16 -11.30 -0.60
CA PRO A 103 -12.49 -11.88 -0.61
C PRO A 103 -13.56 -10.80 -0.47
N LYS A 104 -14.51 -10.75 -1.41
CA LYS A 104 -15.61 -9.78 -1.40
C LYS A 104 -16.72 -10.28 -0.48
N PHE A 105 -17.39 -9.36 0.21
CA PHE A 105 -18.57 -9.64 1.03
C PHE A 105 -19.77 -8.88 0.46
N ASP A 106 -20.86 -9.60 0.21
CA ASP A 106 -22.12 -8.98 -0.22
C ASP A 106 -22.96 -8.62 1.00
N ILE A 107 -22.90 -7.34 1.38
CA ILE A 107 -23.62 -6.80 2.55
C ILE A 107 -25.14 -6.92 2.41
N HIS A 108 -25.64 -6.92 1.17
CA HIS A 108 -27.08 -6.85 0.90
C HIS A 108 -27.79 -8.22 0.95
N HIS A 109 -27.08 -9.27 0.52
CA HIS A 109 -27.69 -10.62 0.37
C HIS A 109 -27.14 -11.65 1.34
N SER A 110 -26.12 -11.30 2.15
CA SER A 110 -25.47 -12.23 3.08
C SER A 110 -26.13 -12.24 4.46
N ASP A 111 -26.06 -13.37 5.14
CA ASP A 111 -26.49 -13.52 6.54
C ASP A 111 -25.28 -13.49 7.50
N LYS A 112 -25.52 -13.76 8.79
CA LYS A 112 -24.47 -13.80 9.81
C LYS A 112 -23.48 -14.95 9.56
N LYS A 113 -23.96 -16.09 9.07
CA LYS A 113 -23.11 -17.26 8.76
C LYS A 113 -22.19 -16.96 7.58
N ASP A 114 -22.71 -16.25 6.58
CA ASP A 114 -21.94 -15.81 5.43
C ASP A 114 -20.85 -14.82 5.86
N PHE A 115 -21.16 -13.91 6.79
CA PHE A 115 -20.17 -13.01 7.38
C PHE A 115 -19.05 -13.77 8.10
N ASP A 116 -19.39 -14.77 8.92
CA ASP A 116 -18.41 -15.58 9.64
C ASP A 116 -17.52 -16.39 8.67
N ASN A 117 -18.09 -16.91 7.58
CA ASN A 117 -17.32 -17.58 6.53
C ASN A 117 -16.41 -16.62 5.77
N TRP A 118 -16.93 -15.44 5.39
CA TRP A 118 -16.13 -14.40 4.76
C TRP A 118 -14.97 -13.95 5.66
N LYS A 119 -15.21 -13.73 6.95
CA LYS A 119 -14.18 -13.38 7.93
C LYS A 119 -13.05 -14.40 7.95
N LYS A 120 -13.36 -15.70 7.96
CA LYS A 120 -12.37 -16.78 7.87
C LYS A 120 -11.55 -16.68 6.58
N SER A 121 -12.22 -16.46 5.45
CA SER A 121 -11.55 -16.31 4.15
C SER A 121 -10.61 -15.11 4.11
N VAL A 122 -10.97 -13.97 4.72
CA VAL A 122 -10.12 -12.80 4.84
C VAL A 122 -8.89 -13.10 5.70
N ILE A 123 -9.07 -13.77 6.84
CA ILE A 123 -7.96 -14.14 7.71
C ILE A 123 -6.97 -15.05 6.96
N LEU A 124 -7.46 -16.09 6.28
CA LEU A 124 -6.62 -16.98 5.47
C LEU A 124 -5.90 -16.20 4.36
N TRP A 125 -6.61 -15.32 3.66
CA TRP A 125 -6.00 -14.49 2.61
C TRP A 125 -4.84 -13.63 3.15
N TYR A 126 -5.00 -13.02 4.35
CA TYR A 126 -3.93 -12.25 4.98
C TYR A 126 -2.73 -13.12 5.38
N GLU A 127 -2.95 -14.32 5.93
CA GLU A 127 -1.87 -15.22 6.31
C GLU A 127 -1.09 -15.74 5.09
N GLU A 128 -1.78 -16.04 3.99
CA GLU A 128 -1.17 -16.50 2.74
C GLU A 128 -0.36 -15.38 2.05
N ASN A 129 -0.81 -14.15 2.16
CA ASN A 129 -0.19 -13.01 1.48
C ASN A 129 0.66 -12.12 2.39
N LYS A 130 0.82 -12.43 3.69
CA LYS A 130 1.45 -11.56 4.69
C LYS A 130 2.83 -11.04 4.32
N ASN A 131 3.62 -11.82 3.58
CA ASN A 131 4.98 -11.45 3.14
C ASN A 131 4.99 -10.54 1.92
N ASP A 132 3.88 -10.47 1.17
CA ASP A 132 3.74 -9.74 -0.08
C ASP A 132 2.82 -8.52 0.07
N LEU A 133 2.23 -8.34 1.27
CA LEU A 133 1.35 -7.21 1.54
C LEU A 133 2.12 -5.88 1.55
N PRO A 134 1.63 -4.86 0.83
CA PRO A 134 2.18 -3.51 0.93
C PRO A 134 2.08 -2.96 2.36
N THR A 135 3.04 -2.12 2.76
CA THR A 135 3.08 -1.51 4.12
C THR A 135 1.86 -0.63 4.47
N ASN A 136 1.08 -0.25 3.45
CA ASN A 136 -0.13 0.58 3.60
C ASN A 136 -1.44 -0.20 3.53
N VAL A 137 -1.39 -1.53 3.53
CA VAL A 137 -2.59 -2.36 3.59
C VAL A 137 -3.31 -2.12 4.91
N ILE A 138 -4.63 -2.01 4.84
CA ILE A 138 -5.47 -1.91 6.04
C ILE A 138 -5.29 -3.19 6.86
N PRO A 139 -4.96 -3.13 8.16
CA PRO A 139 -4.87 -4.30 9.01
C PRO A 139 -6.14 -5.16 8.93
N LYS A 140 -6.00 -6.49 8.96
CA LYS A 140 -7.13 -7.44 8.81
C LYS A 140 -8.26 -7.18 9.82
N GLU A 141 -7.89 -6.89 11.05
CA GLU A 141 -8.85 -6.58 12.13
C GLU A 141 -9.70 -5.36 11.76
N ARG A 142 -9.05 -4.28 11.32
CA ARG A 142 -9.73 -3.05 10.93
C ARG A 142 -10.64 -3.25 9.70
N MET A 143 -10.20 -4.04 8.74
CA MET A 143 -11.02 -4.38 7.56
C MET A 143 -12.28 -5.16 7.98
N ILE A 144 -12.12 -6.18 8.81
CA ILE A 144 -13.21 -6.99 9.32
C ILE A 144 -14.21 -6.12 10.10
N ASP A 145 -13.71 -5.25 10.98
CA ASP A 145 -14.55 -4.33 11.75
C ASP A 145 -15.32 -3.35 10.86
N MET A 146 -14.68 -2.76 9.85
CA MET A 146 -15.35 -1.85 8.92
C MET A 146 -16.50 -2.54 8.17
N VAL A 147 -16.27 -3.75 7.66
CA VAL A 147 -17.31 -4.53 6.95
C VAL A 147 -18.40 -4.96 7.90
N TYR A 148 -18.05 -5.36 9.13
CA TYR A 148 -19.04 -5.71 10.16
C TYR A 148 -19.95 -4.53 10.52
N GLN A 149 -19.40 -3.35 10.74
CA GLN A 149 -20.18 -2.13 11.03
C GLN A 149 -21.12 -1.78 9.88
N GLN A 150 -20.66 -1.90 8.64
CA GLN A 150 -21.51 -1.68 7.47
C GLN A 150 -22.64 -2.72 7.39
N PHE A 151 -22.32 -3.99 7.59
CA PHE A 151 -23.27 -5.09 7.59
C PHE A 151 -24.34 -4.91 8.67
N MET A 152 -23.95 -4.58 9.91
CA MET A 152 -24.89 -4.33 11.00
C MET A 152 -25.74 -3.08 10.74
N SER A 153 -25.13 -2.00 10.26
CA SER A 153 -25.85 -0.78 9.90
C SER A 153 -26.91 -1.02 8.81
N TYR A 154 -26.59 -1.85 7.83
CA TYR A 154 -27.56 -2.21 6.79
C TYR A 154 -28.73 -3.01 7.36
N ARG A 155 -28.48 -3.98 8.23
CA ARG A 155 -29.51 -4.82 8.84
C ARG A 155 -30.42 -4.11 9.84
N THR A 156 -29.88 -3.07 10.51
CA THR A 156 -30.64 -2.29 11.49
C THR A 156 -31.45 -1.15 10.88
N LYS A 157 -31.22 -0.85 9.59
CA LYS A 157 -32.03 0.16 8.88
C LYS A 157 -33.41 -0.40 8.56
N PRO A 158 -34.49 0.33 8.85
CA PRO A 158 -35.84 -0.05 8.46
C PRO A 158 -35.93 -0.18 6.93
N LYS A 159 -36.40 -1.34 6.46
CA LYS A 159 -36.40 -1.71 5.04
C LYS A 159 -37.58 -1.19 4.28
N THR A 160 -38.72 -1.09 4.96
CA THR A 160 -39.99 -0.63 4.39
C THR A 160 -40.45 0.68 5.01
N ILE A 161 -41.44 1.33 4.39
CA ILE A 161 -42.09 2.52 4.94
C ILE A 161 -42.81 2.14 6.25
N GLU A 162 -43.43 0.97 6.32
CA GLU A 162 -44.09 0.43 7.52
C GLU A 162 -43.06 0.25 8.65
N ASP A 163 -41.90 -0.35 8.39
CA ASP A 163 -40.82 -0.47 9.39
C ASP A 163 -40.34 0.91 9.92
N ARG A 164 -40.32 1.91 9.04
CA ARG A 164 -39.91 3.30 9.42
C ARG A 164 -41.00 3.96 10.25
N LEU A 165 -42.27 3.76 9.93
CA LEU A 165 -43.41 4.28 10.69
C LEU A 165 -43.43 3.65 12.08
N SER A 166 -43.36 2.32 12.20
CA SER A 166 -43.32 1.62 13.48
C SER A 166 -42.14 2.07 14.36
N ALA A 167 -40.95 2.28 13.76
CA ALA A 167 -39.80 2.78 14.50
C ALA A 167 -39.97 4.24 14.97
N LEU A 168 -40.74 5.06 14.25
CA LEU A 168 -41.06 6.42 14.64
C LEU A 168 -42.13 6.43 15.75
N GLU A 169 -43.20 5.60 15.65
CA GLU A 169 -44.20 5.43 16.66
C GLU A 169 -43.60 5.02 18.01
N GLU A 170 -42.69 4.02 17.99
CA GLU A 170 -41.98 3.59 19.20
C GLU A 170 -41.15 4.72 19.83
N LYS A 171 -40.52 5.58 19.01
CA LYS A 171 -39.78 6.75 19.51
C LYS A 171 -40.68 7.81 20.13
N VAL A 172 -41.81 8.08 19.49
CA VAL A 172 -42.81 9.02 20.01
C VAL A 172 -43.36 8.53 21.35
N ASP A 173 -43.72 7.24 21.45
CA ASP A 173 -44.20 6.63 22.70
C ASP A 173 -43.17 6.73 23.84
N LYS A 174 -41.89 6.53 23.53
CA LYS A 174 -40.82 6.69 24.52
C LYS A 174 -40.61 8.15 24.96
N LEU A 175 -40.94 9.10 24.11
CA LEU A 175 -40.87 10.53 24.48
C LEU A 175 -42.04 10.98 25.31
N LEU A 176 -43.25 10.42 25.06
CA LEU A 176 -44.49 10.75 25.79
C LEU A 176 -44.53 10.11 27.21
N LYS A 177 -43.70 9.09 27.46
CA LYS A 177 -43.59 8.41 28.78
C LYS A 177 -42.49 9.00 29.68
N LYS A 178 -41.80 10.03 29.24
CA LYS A 178 -40.86 10.83 30.04
C LYS A 178 -41.46 12.11 30.55
#